data_5bb2c39a6e7ef3ee7f5acd7f747033da
#
_entry.id   5bb2c39a6e7ef3ee7f5acd7f747033da
#
_cell.length_a   1.000
_cell.length_b   1.000
_cell.length_c   1.000
_cell.angle_alpha   90.00
_cell.angle_beta   90.00
_cell.angle_gamma   90.00
#
_symmetry.space_group_name_H-M   'P 1'
#
loop_
_entity.id
_entity.type
_entity.pdbx_description
1 polymer ?
#
loop_
_entity_poly.entity_id
_entity_poly.type
_entity_poly.pdbx_seq_one_letter_code
_entity_poly.pdbx_strand_id
1 'polypeptide(L)'
;MVYISLPENSTRQLSFYLAMEEYAARNINEYDCFFQWQVEPSVIFGRNQLIENEVNIEYCRKNGIKMYRRKSGGGCVYADMSNIMFSYITSEESVGFTFNRYINTVIHLLRKLGVEATTSGRNDILIDGKKVSGNAFYHIPGRNIV
;
A
#
# COMPACT_ATOMS: atom_id res chain seq x y z
N MET A 1 -17.18 2.30 6.80
CA MET A 1 -16.01 2.42 5.88
C MET A 1 -16.43 3.16 4.64
N VAL A 2 -15.67 4.15 4.22
CA VAL A 2 -15.96 5.01 3.06
C VAL A 2 -14.92 4.76 1.97
N TYR A 3 -15.37 4.63 0.73
CA TYR A 3 -14.48 4.61 -0.42
C TYR A 3 -14.18 6.04 -0.88
N ILE A 4 -12.91 6.38 -1.00
CA ILE A 4 -12.47 7.68 -1.51
C ILE A 4 -12.17 7.52 -3.00
N SER A 5 -12.90 8.25 -3.84
CA SER A 5 -12.66 8.31 -5.28
C SER A 5 -12.12 9.66 -5.69
N LEU A 6 -11.25 9.67 -6.68
CA LEU A 6 -10.84 10.91 -7.34
C LEU A 6 -11.86 11.26 -8.42
N PRO A 7 -12.13 12.56 -8.66
CA PRO A 7 -13.11 12.99 -9.67
C PRO A 7 -12.70 12.65 -11.10
N GLU A 8 -11.41 12.41 -11.33
CA GLU A 8 -10.87 12.06 -12.65
C GLU A 8 -10.14 10.73 -12.60
N ASN A 9 -10.38 9.87 -13.59
CA ASN A 9 -9.67 8.59 -13.77
C ASN A 9 -8.28 8.80 -14.41
N SER A 10 -7.47 9.66 -13.83
CA SER A 10 -6.10 9.91 -14.30
C SER A 10 -5.07 9.32 -13.33
N THR A 11 -4.10 8.60 -13.88
CA THR A 11 -2.96 8.12 -13.08
C THR A 11 -2.15 9.32 -12.61
N ARG A 12 -1.88 9.37 -11.31
CA ARG A 12 -1.06 10.40 -10.67
C ARG A 12 0.31 9.83 -10.30
N GLN A 13 1.24 10.71 -9.99
CA GLN A 13 2.53 10.28 -9.45
C GLN A 13 2.35 9.65 -8.06
N LEU A 14 3.23 8.73 -7.69
CA LEU A 14 3.17 8.07 -6.39
C LEU A 14 3.14 9.06 -5.21
N SER A 15 3.90 10.16 -5.28
CA SER A 15 3.90 11.20 -4.25
C SER A 15 2.50 11.78 -3.97
N PHE A 16 1.63 11.84 -4.99
CA PHE A 16 0.25 12.27 -4.81
C PHE A 16 -0.52 11.28 -3.93
N TYR A 17 -0.42 9.98 -4.20
CA TYR A 17 -1.14 8.96 -3.42
C TYR A 17 -0.62 8.84 -1.98
N LEU A 18 0.70 8.94 -1.78
CA LEU A 18 1.27 8.99 -0.43
C LEU A 18 0.84 10.24 0.35
N ALA A 19 0.68 11.37 -0.33
CA ALA A 19 0.14 12.58 0.29
C ALA A 19 -1.38 12.44 0.55
N MET A 20 -2.11 11.77 -0.33
CA MET A 20 -3.54 11.50 -0.17
C MET A 20 -3.80 10.59 1.04
N GLU A 21 -2.97 9.57 1.28
CA GLU A 21 -3.03 8.75 2.49
C GLU A 21 -2.94 9.60 3.76
N GLU A 22 -1.93 10.45 3.82
CA GLU A 22 -1.74 11.32 4.98
C GLU A 22 -2.85 12.35 5.12
N TYR A 23 -3.29 12.96 4.02
CA TYR A 23 -4.39 13.92 4.02
C TYR A 23 -5.68 13.27 4.53
N ALA A 24 -6.03 12.10 4.01
CA ALA A 24 -7.21 11.36 4.44
C ALA A 24 -7.10 10.97 5.92
N ALA A 25 -5.95 10.49 6.36
CA ALA A 25 -5.72 10.12 7.74
C ALA A 25 -5.83 11.29 8.73
N ARG A 26 -5.51 12.50 8.31
CA ARG A 26 -5.59 13.71 9.15
C ARG A 26 -6.96 14.41 9.14
N ASN A 27 -7.72 14.25 8.06
CA ASN A 27 -8.93 15.06 7.84
C ASN A 27 -10.22 14.24 7.85
N ILE A 28 -10.17 12.92 7.67
CA ILE A 28 -11.35 12.05 7.71
C ILE A 28 -11.30 11.25 9.02
N ASN A 29 -11.79 11.85 10.10
CA ASN A 29 -11.67 11.26 11.44
C ASN A 29 -12.88 10.41 11.86
N GLU A 30 -14.02 10.58 11.22
CA GLU A 30 -15.28 9.95 11.62
C GLU A 30 -15.44 8.52 11.13
N TYR A 31 -14.72 8.13 10.07
CA TYR A 31 -14.88 6.85 9.39
C TYR A 31 -13.56 6.19 9.03
N ASP A 32 -13.57 4.86 9.00
CA ASP A 32 -12.58 4.11 8.24
C ASP A 32 -12.76 4.41 6.76
N CYS A 33 -11.68 4.59 6.04
CA CYS A 33 -11.72 4.84 4.62
C CYS A 33 -10.68 4.02 3.85
N PHE A 34 -10.94 3.81 2.58
CA PHE A 34 -9.99 3.16 1.69
C PHE A 34 -10.08 3.75 0.29
N PHE A 35 -9.01 3.56 -0.46
CA PHE A 35 -8.95 3.87 -1.89
C PHE A 35 -7.95 2.94 -2.58
N GLN A 36 -8.14 2.80 -3.88
CA GLN A 36 -7.24 2.04 -4.73
C GLN A 36 -6.57 2.97 -5.73
N TRP A 37 -5.36 2.62 -6.13
CA TRP A 37 -4.56 3.43 -7.04
C TRP A 37 -3.55 2.59 -7.81
N GLN A 38 -3.09 3.14 -8.92
CA GLN A 38 -2.06 2.57 -9.79
C GLN A 38 -1.05 3.67 -10.12
N VAL A 39 0.17 3.27 -10.46
CA VAL A 39 1.26 4.21 -10.75
C VAL A 39 2.01 3.79 -12.01
N GLU A 40 2.63 4.77 -12.65
CA GLU A 40 3.66 4.52 -13.65
C GLU A 40 4.86 3.79 -13.01
N PRO A 41 5.74 3.16 -13.83
CA PRO A 41 6.90 2.44 -13.34
C PRO A 41 7.66 3.20 -12.26
N SER A 42 7.65 2.66 -11.05
CA SER A 42 8.18 3.30 -9.85
C SER A 42 8.83 2.27 -8.92
N VAL A 43 9.93 2.67 -8.31
CA VAL A 43 10.54 1.94 -7.20
C VAL A 43 10.14 2.61 -5.88
N ILE A 44 9.61 1.82 -4.95
CA ILE A 44 9.09 2.30 -3.67
C ILE A 44 9.89 1.61 -2.55
N PHE A 45 10.72 2.34 -1.86
CA PHE A 45 11.55 1.81 -0.77
C PHE A 45 11.06 2.26 0.60
N GLY A 46 11.32 1.40 1.59
CA GLY A 46 10.85 1.59 2.95
C GLY A 46 11.54 2.77 3.66
N ARG A 47 10.88 3.29 4.69
CA ARG A 47 11.33 4.46 5.44
C ARG A 47 12.78 4.40 5.91
N ASN A 48 13.24 3.23 6.34
CA ASN A 48 14.56 3.04 6.95
C ASN A 48 15.61 2.45 5.99
N GLN A 49 15.28 2.26 4.70
CA GLN A 49 16.21 1.69 3.75
C GLN A 49 17.20 2.73 3.19
N LEU A 50 18.43 2.31 2.96
CA LEU A 50 19.40 3.06 2.18
C LEU A 50 19.18 2.74 0.70
N ILE A 51 18.82 3.73 -0.08
CA ILE A 51 18.45 3.55 -1.49
C ILE A 51 19.60 2.94 -2.30
N GLU A 52 20.82 3.30 -1.99
CA GLU A 52 22.03 2.84 -2.66
C GLU A 52 22.24 1.32 -2.53
N ASN A 53 21.72 0.73 -1.45
CA ASN A 53 21.84 -0.71 -1.20
C ASN A 53 20.69 -1.51 -1.82
N GLU A 54 19.59 -0.85 -2.14
CA GLU A 54 18.34 -1.52 -2.55
C GLU A 54 18.03 -1.36 -4.04
N VAL A 55 18.57 -0.31 -4.66
CA VAL A 55 18.14 0.14 -5.99
C VAL A 55 19.33 0.44 -6.88
N ASN A 56 19.30 -0.10 -8.10
CA ASN A 56 20.20 0.36 -9.15
C ASN A 56 19.74 1.74 -9.65
N ILE A 57 20.26 2.79 -9.00
CA ILE A 57 19.85 4.18 -9.24
C ILE A 57 20.12 4.61 -10.68
N GLU A 58 21.27 4.21 -11.26
CA GLU A 58 21.65 4.51 -12.63
C GLU A 58 20.66 3.89 -13.62
N TYR A 59 20.33 2.62 -13.41
CA TYR A 59 19.35 1.94 -14.24
C TYR A 59 17.98 2.63 -14.18
N CYS A 60 17.52 2.97 -12.99
CA CYS A 60 16.25 3.68 -12.82
C CYS A 60 16.23 5.02 -13.55
N ARG A 61 17.29 5.82 -13.40
CA ARG A 61 17.41 7.11 -14.11
C ARG A 61 17.40 6.96 -15.62
N LYS A 62 18.19 6.01 -16.13
CA LYS A 62 18.30 5.75 -17.57
C LYS A 62 16.97 5.30 -18.19
N ASN A 63 16.14 4.58 -17.43
CA ASN A 63 14.86 4.02 -17.90
C ASN A 63 13.65 4.83 -17.46
N GLY A 64 13.82 6.02 -16.89
CA GLY A 64 12.72 6.89 -16.48
C GLY A 64 11.90 6.35 -15.30
N ILE A 65 12.44 5.36 -14.55
CA ILE A 65 11.78 4.77 -13.38
C ILE A 65 11.94 5.73 -12.21
N LYS A 66 10.82 6.20 -11.67
CA LYS A 66 10.82 7.11 -10.52
C LYS A 66 11.07 6.34 -9.23
N MET A 67 11.73 6.99 -8.28
CA MET A 67 12.11 6.38 -7.01
C MET A 67 11.51 7.18 -5.86
N TYR A 68 10.82 6.51 -4.95
CA TYR A 68 10.10 7.15 -3.84
C TYR A 68 10.34 6.43 -2.53
N ARG A 69 10.47 7.21 -1.46
CA ARG A 69 10.49 6.70 -0.09
C ARG A 69 9.09 6.78 0.50
N ARG A 70 8.55 5.64 0.97
CA ARG A 70 7.28 5.63 1.70
C ARG A 70 7.49 5.83 3.20
N LYS A 71 6.43 6.19 3.91
CA LYS A 71 6.43 6.39 5.37
C LYS A 71 6.41 5.08 6.16
N SER A 72 5.89 4.02 5.57
CA SER A 72 5.90 2.68 6.16
C SER A 72 7.28 2.03 6.07
N GLY A 73 7.52 1.05 6.94
CA GLY A 73 8.71 0.20 6.91
C GLY A 73 8.66 -0.85 5.79
N GLY A 74 9.51 -1.86 5.90
CA GLY A 74 9.61 -2.97 4.96
C GLY A 74 10.63 -2.77 3.85
N GLY A 75 10.68 -3.72 2.91
CA GLY A 75 11.61 -3.79 1.80
C GLY A 75 11.31 -2.83 0.64
N CYS A 76 12.14 -2.92 -0.39
CA CYS A 76 11.96 -2.21 -1.64
C CYS A 76 11.02 -3.01 -2.57
N VAL A 77 10.13 -2.33 -3.26
CA VAL A 77 9.21 -2.92 -4.25
C VAL A 77 9.22 -2.13 -5.54
N TYR A 78 9.04 -2.81 -6.65
CA TYR A 78 8.73 -2.21 -7.94
C TYR A 78 7.22 -2.28 -8.16
N ALA A 79 6.64 -1.21 -8.67
CA ALA A 79 5.23 -1.14 -9.03
C ALA A 79 5.05 -0.42 -10.37
N ASP A 80 4.05 -0.84 -11.12
CA ASP A 80 3.62 -0.25 -12.38
C ASP A 80 2.10 -0.39 -12.57
N MET A 81 1.62 -0.12 -13.76
CA MET A 81 0.19 -0.19 -14.10
C MET A 81 -0.42 -1.60 -14.02
N SER A 82 0.39 -2.65 -13.86
CA SER A 82 -0.10 -4.02 -13.62
C SER A 82 -0.38 -4.31 -12.13
N ASN A 83 0.05 -3.44 -11.24
CA ASN A 83 -0.21 -3.52 -9.80
C ASN A 83 -1.40 -2.66 -9.41
N ILE A 84 -2.26 -3.19 -8.55
CA ILE A 84 -3.30 -2.42 -7.86
C ILE A 84 -2.84 -2.23 -6.42
N MET A 85 -2.70 -0.99 -6.02
CA MET A 85 -2.35 -0.60 -4.66
C MET A 85 -3.63 -0.26 -3.90
N PHE A 86 -3.66 -0.62 -2.62
CA PHE A 86 -4.74 -0.29 -1.70
C PHE A 86 -4.20 0.50 -0.53
N SER A 87 -4.93 1.53 -0.13
CA SER A 87 -4.68 2.25 1.11
C SER A 87 -5.91 2.13 1.99
N TYR A 88 -5.73 1.58 3.19
CA TYR A 88 -6.76 1.44 4.21
C TYR A 88 -6.38 2.28 5.42
N ILE A 89 -7.28 3.14 5.85
CA ILE A 89 -7.08 4.10 6.93
C ILE A 89 -8.18 3.89 7.98
N THR A 90 -7.77 3.67 9.22
CA THR A 90 -8.69 3.41 10.33
C THR A 90 -8.28 4.17 11.59
N SER A 91 -9.24 4.38 12.49
CA SER A 91 -9.02 4.93 13.83
C SER A 91 -8.59 3.89 14.86
N GLU A 92 -8.43 2.63 14.47
CA GLU A 92 -8.00 1.57 15.38
C GLU A 92 -6.61 1.83 15.95
N GLU A 93 -6.44 1.74 17.25
CA GLU A 93 -5.17 2.01 17.93
C GLU A 93 -4.22 0.80 17.93
N SER A 94 -4.77 -0.43 17.94
CA SER A 94 -3.95 -1.64 17.91
C SER A 94 -3.43 -1.96 16.52
N VAL A 95 -2.13 -1.79 16.33
CA VAL A 95 -1.42 -2.09 15.06
C VAL A 95 -1.64 -3.52 14.59
N GLY A 96 -1.44 -4.49 15.48
CA GLY A 96 -1.58 -5.91 15.15
C GLY A 96 -3.01 -6.28 14.76
N PHE A 97 -4.00 -5.74 15.45
CA PHE A 97 -5.40 -5.96 15.13
C PHE A 97 -5.79 -5.34 13.79
N THR A 98 -5.40 -4.09 13.55
CA THR A 98 -5.64 -3.39 12.28
C THR A 98 -5.08 -4.16 11.10
N PHE A 99 -3.85 -4.60 11.23
CA PHE A 99 -3.14 -5.30 10.16
C PHE A 99 -3.79 -6.65 9.84
N ASN A 100 -4.09 -7.45 10.87
CA ASN A 100 -4.78 -8.72 10.70
C ASN A 100 -6.18 -8.54 10.12
N ARG A 101 -6.94 -7.56 10.59
CA ARG A 101 -8.28 -7.23 10.08
C ARG A 101 -8.21 -6.87 8.59
N TYR A 102 -7.27 -6.05 8.19
CA TYR A 102 -7.08 -5.67 6.77
C TYR A 102 -6.77 -6.90 5.91
N ILE A 103 -5.76 -7.69 6.28
CA ILE A 103 -5.37 -8.89 5.51
C ILE A 103 -6.54 -9.87 5.38
N ASN A 104 -7.23 -10.16 6.49
CA ASN A 104 -8.38 -11.06 6.48
C ASN A 104 -9.52 -10.53 5.62
N THR A 105 -9.75 -9.21 5.60
CA THR A 105 -10.75 -8.58 4.74
C THR A 105 -10.41 -8.77 3.26
N VAL A 106 -9.17 -8.53 2.86
CA VAL A 106 -8.73 -8.72 1.47
C VAL A 106 -8.82 -10.20 1.06
N ILE A 107 -8.38 -11.12 1.91
CA ILE A 107 -8.50 -12.57 1.67
C ILE A 107 -9.98 -12.96 1.49
N HIS A 108 -10.84 -12.48 2.37
CA HIS A 108 -12.29 -12.78 2.27
C HIS A 108 -12.90 -12.26 0.96
N LEU A 109 -12.52 -11.07 0.54
CA LEU A 109 -12.98 -10.51 -0.74
C LEU A 109 -12.48 -11.32 -1.94
N LEU A 110 -11.21 -11.72 -1.93
CA LEU A 110 -10.65 -12.57 -2.98
C LEU A 110 -11.38 -13.92 -3.06
N ARG A 111 -11.66 -14.54 -1.92
CA ARG A 111 -12.43 -15.81 -1.86
C ARG A 111 -13.85 -15.64 -2.39
N LYS A 112 -14.51 -14.52 -2.12
CA LYS A 112 -15.83 -14.23 -2.73
C LYS A 112 -15.79 -14.10 -4.25
N LEU A 113 -14.64 -13.75 -4.81
CA LEU A 113 -14.40 -13.71 -6.24
C LEU A 113 -13.94 -15.07 -6.81
N GLY A 114 -13.96 -16.15 -6.00
CA GLY A 114 -13.54 -17.48 -6.41
C GLY A 114 -12.03 -17.71 -6.38
N VAL A 115 -11.26 -16.82 -5.72
CA VAL A 115 -9.81 -16.93 -5.61
C VAL A 115 -9.42 -17.46 -4.23
N GLU A 116 -8.79 -18.63 -4.18
CA GLU A 116 -8.36 -19.27 -2.92
C GLU A 116 -7.11 -18.58 -2.35
N ALA A 117 -7.33 -17.46 -1.67
CA ALA A 117 -6.28 -16.69 -1.04
C ALA A 117 -6.04 -17.13 0.41
N THR A 118 -4.78 -17.09 0.84
CA THR A 118 -4.32 -17.40 2.20
C THR A 118 -3.31 -16.34 2.67
N THR A 119 -2.92 -16.38 3.94
CA THR A 119 -1.87 -15.51 4.46
C THR A 119 -0.61 -16.29 4.80
N SER A 120 0.56 -15.67 4.68
CA SER A 120 1.84 -16.22 5.16
C SER A 120 1.99 -16.19 6.68
N GLY A 121 1.04 -15.62 7.41
CA GLY A 121 1.12 -15.38 8.85
C GLY A 121 1.90 -14.13 9.25
N ARG A 122 2.44 -13.39 8.27
CA ARG A 122 3.10 -12.09 8.48
C ARG A 122 2.32 -10.99 7.77
N ASN A 123 2.79 -10.55 6.63
CA ASN A 123 2.24 -9.41 5.89
C ASN A 123 1.91 -9.72 4.43
N ASP A 124 1.96 -10.98 4.02
CA ASP A 124 1.76 -11.36 2.63
C ASP A 124 0.41 -12.09 2.44
N ILE A 125 -0.19 -11.87 1.28
CA ILE A 125 -1.31 -12.67 0.78
C ILE A 125 -0.78 -13.57 -0.31
N LEU A 126 -1.18 -14.84 -0.23
CA LEU A 126 -0.72 -15.90 -1.10
C LEU A 126 -1.89 -16.51 -1.89
N ILE A 127 -1.64 -16.88 -3.14
CA ILE A 127 -2.50 -17.74 -3.98
C ILE A 127 -1.63 -18.89 -4.46
N ASP A 128 -2.07 -20.12 -4.25
CA ASP A 128 -1.30 -21.34 -4.59
C ASP A 128 0.13 -21.31 -4.02
N GLY A 129 0.27 -20.80 -2.79
CA GLY A 129 1.56 -20.68 -2.11
C GLY A 129 2.48 -19.58 -2.65
N LYS A 130 2.07 -18.84 -3.66
CA LYS A 130 2.83 -17.73 -4.25
C LYS A 130 2.35 -16.39 -3.71
N LYS A 131 3.27 -15.52 -3.39
CA LYS A 131 2.97 -14.15 -2.94
C LYS A 131 2.35 -13.33 -4.07
N VAL A 132 1.14 -12.83 -3.85
CA VAL A 132 0.41 -11.94 -4.76
C VAL A 132 0.24 -10.53 -4.19
N SER A 133 0.36 -10.36 -2.87
CA SER A 133 0.32 -9.05 -2.22
C SER A 133 1.29 -9.00 -1.05
N GLY A 134 1.96 -7.87 -0.90
CA GLY A 134 2.74 -7.51 0.28
C GLY A 134 2.18 -6.23 0.89
N ASN A 135 2.03 -6.21 2.20
CA ASN A 135 1.40 -5.12 2.90
C ASN A 135 2.40 -4.42 3.82
N ALA A 136 2.27 -3.12 3.96
CA ALA A 136 3.09 -2.31 4.82
C ALA A 136 2.20 -1.42 5.68
N PHE A 137 2.72 -0.98 6.82
CA PHE A 137 1.97 -0.27 7.83
C PHE A 137 2.74 0.96 8.31
N TYR A 138 2.02 2.02 8.56
CA TYR A 138 2.53 3.12 9.40
C TYR A 138 1.42 3.73 10.23
N HIS A 139 1.81 4.48 11.26
CA HIS A 139 0.94 5.11 12.22
C HIS A 139 1.20 6.61 12.29
N ILE A 140 0.14 7.38 12.42
CA ILE A 140 0.16 8.77 12.89
C ILE A 140 -0.75 8.87 14.12
N PRO A 141 -0.64 9.91 14.97
CA PRO A 141 -1.50 10.02 16.15
C PRO A 141 -2.98 9.84 15.84
N GLY A 142 -3.60 8.84 16.45
CA GLY A 142 -5.02 8.49 16.29
C GLY A 142 -5.41 7.75 15.02
N ARG A 143 -4.48 7.44 14.11
CA ARG A 143 -4.81 6.77 12.83
C ARG A 143 -3.77 5.75 12.42
N ASN A 144 -4.25 4.61 11.94
CA ASN A 144 -3.47 3.54 11.34
C ASN A 144 -3.68 3.51 9.83
N ILE A 145 -2.60 3.29 9.06
CA ILE A 145 -2.60 3.25 7.60
C ILE A 145 -1.91 1.95 7.15
N VAL A 146 -2.60 1.16 6.35
CA VAL A 146 -2.13 -0.09 5.72
C VAL A 146 -2.14 0.06 4.22
#